data_3385691527fb80a378268d57128adf1f
#
_entry.id   3385691527fb80a378268d57128adf1f
#
_cell.length_a   1.000
_cell.length_b   1.000
_cell.length_c   1.000
_cell.angle_alpha   90.00
_cell.angle_beta   90.00
_cell.angle_gamma   90.00
#
_symmetry.space_group_name_H-M   'P 1'
#
loop_
_entity.id
_entity.type
_entity.pdbx_description
1 polymer ?
#
loop_
_entity_poly.entity_id
_entity_poly.type
_entity_poly.pdbx_seq_one_letter_code
_entity_poly.pdbx_strand_id
1 'polypeptide(L)'
;MLHDHPSVGPTAILTQFGAIFVSLELSRSNWVLTSLSPGNGEKMSQYSLAAGDIGGLLARFAELKRKAKERTGSDYPIITIHEAGLDGFWVHRVLQNEGIDSYVVDAASIATSRRRRRAKTDKIDGEALLRALLAFKRGEPRVCAMVVAPSPEEEDRRRLCRERQTLIAERIIHVNRIKGLLFAQGISDYVPLRRDRRKRLEGLRTGDRRPLPVHLKTQISRELDRLELLLDQIRKVEAEQEALLAAESKAAPEGEPHNAVAMLLAVKGIGEHSAAILWSEGLCRQFSNRRQVAAYAGLAATPWRSGAVIHEQGLSKAGNPQLRTTMVQLAWLWLRHQPQSALACWFRARGERGRKGSIVALARKLLVALWKYVTHGVIIEGAVMKPAA
;
A
#
# COMPACT_ATOMS: atom_id res chain seq x y z
N MET A 1 56.27 -18.08 32.60
CA MET A 1 55.66 -19.15 31.74
C MET A 1 54.26 -18.69 31.42
N LEU A 2 54.05 -18.11 30.24
CA LEU A 2 52.75 -17.70 29.74
C LEU A 2 52.17 -18.92 29.01
N HIS A 3 51.02 -19.42 29.49
CA HIS A 3 50.29 -20.51 28.83
C HIS A 3 49.60 -19.94 27.58
N ASP A 4 50.06 -20.40 26.42
CA ASP A 4 49.39 -20.25 25.16
C ASP A 4 48.06 -21.01 25.17
N HIS A 5 46.93 -20.28 25.19
CA HIS A 5 45.64 -20.87 24.88
C HIS A 5 45.46 -20.95 23.38
N PRO A 6 45.23 -22.13 22.80
CA PRO A 6 44.94 -22.24 21.39
C PRO A 6 43.64 -21.47 21.11
N SER A 7 43.72 -20.50 20.21
CA SER A 7 42.54 -19.80 19.68
C SER A 7 41.67 -20.83 18.95
N VAL A 8 40.57 -21.22 19.58
CA VAL A 8 39.50 -21.98 18.92
C VAL A 8 38.89 -21.01 17.89
N GLY A 9 39.23 -21.23 16.64
CA GLY A 9 38.59 -20.52 15.52
C GLY A 9 37.07 -20.71 15.61
N PRO A 10 36.27 -19.74 15.14
CA PRO A 10 34.82 -19.84 15.18
C PRO A 10 34.42 -21.12 14.45
N THR A 11 33.82 -22.05 15.18
CA THR A 11 33.23 -23.28 14.62
C THR A 11 32.15 -22.82 13.64
N ALA A 12 32.46 -22.82 12.33
CA ALA A 12 31.50 -22.54 11.31
C ALA A 12 30.39 -23.58 11.43
N ILE A 13 29.22 -23.15 11.87
CA ILE A 13 28.01 -23.96 11.77
C ILE A 13 27.78 -24.11 10.27
N LEU A 14 28.19 -25.25 9.72
CA LEU A 14 27.93 -25.63 8.35
C LEU A 14 26.43 -25.81 8.18
N THR A 15 25.74 -24.72 7.88
CA THR A 15 24.37 -24.75 7.44
C THR A 15 24.35 -25.37 6.06
N GLN A 16 23.99 -26.66 5.96
CA GLN A 16 23.68 -27.29 4.68
C GLN A 16 22.43 -26.57 4.12
N PHE A 17 22.65 -25.70 3.16
CA PHE A 17 21.55 -25.09 2.46
C PHE A 17 20.87 -26.13 1.57
N GLY A 18 19.61 -26.48 1.86
CA GLY A 18 18.79 -27.38 1.03
C GLY A 18 18.27 -26.75 -0.26
N ALA A 19 18.69 -25.51 -0.60
CA ALA A 19 18.24 -24.76 -1.77
C ALA A 19 19.27 -23.72 -2.21
N ILE A 20 19.12 -23.21 -3.43
CA ILE A 20 19.78 -22.01 -3.94
C ILE A 20 18.87 -20.82 -3.64
N PHE A 21 19.36 -19.86 -2.86
CA PHE A 21 18.60 -18.65 -2.50
C PHE A 21 19.00 -17.50 -3.39
N VAL A 22 18.03 -16.77 -3.92
CA VAL A 22 18.25 -15.64 -4.83
C VAL A 22 17.38 -14.45 -4.41
N SER A 23 17.97 -13.28 -4.21
CA SER A 23 17.22 -12.03 -4.14
C SER A 23 17.24 -11.34 -5.50
N LEU A 24 16.12 -10.69 -5.83
CA LEU A 24 15.94 -9.91 -7.05
C LEU A 24 15.65 -8.46 -6.66
N GLU A 25 16.50 -7.56 -7.11
CA GLU A 25 16.26 -6.13 -7.09
C GLU A 25 15.77 -5.71 -8.47
N LEU A 26 14.49 -5.37 -8.53
CA LEU A 26 13.81 -5.03 -9.77
C LEU A 26 13.85 -3.50 -9.96
N SER A 27 14.47 -3.04 -11.03
CA SER A 27 14.44 -1.63 -11.44
C SER A 27 13.95 -1.51 -12.89
N ARG A 28 13.70 -0.30 -13.34
CA ARG A 28 13.21 -0.06 -14.71
C ARG A 28 14.23 -0.34 -15.80
N SER A 29 15.50 -0.30 -15.47
CA SER A 29 16.59 -0.48 -16.43
C SER A 29 17.30 -1.81 -16.28
N ASN A 30 17.62 -2.19 -15.06
CA ASN A 30 18.41 -3.38 -14.77
C ASN A 30 17.82 -4.15 -13.59
N TRP A 31 17.91 -5.46 -13.65
CA TRP A 31 17.63 -6.34 -12.52
C TRP A 31 18.95 -6.85 -11.95
N VAL A 32 19.09 -6.77 -10.64
CA VAL A 32 20.26 -7.28 -9.94
C VAL A 32 19.87 -8.52 -9.15
N LEU A 33 20.55 -9.63 -9.45
CA LEU A 33 20.40 -10.89 -8.75
C LEU A 33 21.53 -11.04 -7.74
N THR A 34 21.21 -11.28 -6.48
CA THR A 34 22.20 -11.73 -5.50
C THR A 34 21.87 -13.16 -5.11
N SER A 35 22.82 -14.06 -5.25
CA SER A 35 22.61 -15.50 -5.05
C SER A 35 23.54 -16.09 -4.00
N LEU A 36 23.00 -17.04 -3.23
CA LEU A 36 23.76 -17.88 -2.30
C LEU A 36 23.49 -19.34 -2.66
N SER A 37 24.56 -20.05 -3.03
CA SER A 37 24.47 -21.44 -3.55
C SER A 37 25.21 -22.41 -2.65
N PRO A 38 24.71 -23.65 -2.47
CA PRO A 38 25.42 -24.74 -1.78
C PRO A 38 26.79 -25.00 -2.42
N GLY A 39 27.75 -25.42 -1.60
CA GLY A 39 29.11 -25.72 -2.03
C GLY A 39 29.99 -24.52 -2.37
N ASN A 40 29.51 -23.29 -2.11
CA ASN A 40 30.25 -22.02 -2.34
C ASN A 40 30.63 -21.30 -1.03
N GLY A 41 30.50 -21.96 0.11
CA GLY A 41 30.59 -21.35 1.42
C GLY A 41 29.50 -20.28 1.62
N GLU A 42 29.78 -19.25 2.41
CA GLU A 42 28.84 -18.15 2.63
C GLU A 42 28.99 -17.01 1.60
N LYS A 43 29.71 -17.25 0.48
CA LYS A 43 29.99 -16.22 -0.52
C LYS A 43 28.76 -15.97 -1.39
N MET A 44 28.22 -14.76 -1.29
CA MET A 44 27.15 -14.28 -2.17
C MET A 44 27.74 -13.81 -3.50
N SER A 45 27.09 -14.17 -4.60
CA SER A 45 27.44 -13.78 -5.96
C SER A 45 26.38 -12.86 -6.52
N GLN A 46 26.82 -11.85 -7.29
CA GLN A 46 25.91 -10.93 -7.96
C GLN A 46 25.97 -11.08 -9.47
N TYR A 47 24.83 -10.82 -10.09
CA TYR A 47 24.69 -10.79 -11.55
C TYR A 47 23.65 -9.74 -11.94
N SER A 48 23.88 -9.04 -13.05
CA SER A 48 22.95 -8.02 -13.56
C SER A 48 22.36 -8.47 -14.89
N LEU A 49 21.06 -8.23 -15.07
CA LEU A 49 20.29 -8.48 -16.28
C LEU A 49 19.59 -7.21 -16.74
N ALA A 50 19.23 -7.14 -17.99
CA ALA A 50 18.31 -6.11 -18.47
C ALA A 50 16.93 -6.29 -17.81
N ALA A 51 16.24 -5.18 -17.52
CA ALA A 51 14.90 -5.26 -16.96
C ALA A 51 13.94 -5.96 -17.93
N GLY A 52 13.14 -6.90 -17.41
CA GLY A 52 12.18 -7.68 -18.21
C GLY A 52 12.78 -8.90 -18.92
N ASP A 53 14.08 -9.13 -18.85
CA ASP A 53 14.74 -10.31 -19.46
C ASP A 53 14.47 -11.58 -18.65
N ILE A 54 13.27 -12.16 -18.80
CA ILE A 54 12.89 -13.42 -18.15
C ILE A 54 13.71 -14.59 -18.67
N GLY A 55 14.00 -14.61 -20.00
CA GLY A 55 14.82 -15.66 -20.59
C GLY A 55 16.21 -15.71 -19.98
N GLY A 56 16.88 -14.56 -19.85
CA GLY A 56 18.18 -14.43 -19.17
C GLY A 56 18.12 -14.80 -17.69
N LEU A 57 17.01 -14.44 -16.99
CA LEU A 57 16.80 -14.79 -15.60
C LEU A 57 16.73 -16.34 -15.41
N LEU A 58 15.93 -17.01 -16.22
CA LEU A 58 15.77 -18.47 -16.15
C LEU A 58 17.05 -19.19 -16.57
N ALA A 59 17.73 -18.72 -17.61
CA ALA A 59 19.06 -19.23 -18.01
C ALA A 59 20.08 -19.11 -16.88
N ARG A 60 20.08 -17.96 -16.15
CA ARG A 60 20.94 -17.79 -14.99
C ARG A 60 20.60 -18.75 -13.86
N PHE A 61 19.32 -19.02 -13.63
CA PHE A 61 18.91 -20.02 -12.64
C PHE A 61 19.35 -21.43 -13.00
N ALA A 62 19.26 -21.81 -14.28
CA ALA A 62 19.76 -23.08 -14.77
C ALA A 62 21.29 -23.22 -14.57
N GLU A 63 22.03 -22.14 -14.81
CA GLU A 63 23.48 -22.10 -14.58
C GLU A 63 23.83 -22.25 -13.09
N LEU A 64 23.08 -21.58 -12.20
CA LEU A 64 23.28 -21.72 -10.75
C LEU A 64 23.02 -23.15 -10.28
N LYS A 65 21.96 -23.81 -10.76
CA LYS A 65 21.66 -25.21 -10.48
C LYS A 65 22.78 -26.14 -10.95
N ARG A 66 23.24 -25.96 -12.21
CA ARG A 66 24.34 -26.74 -12.78
C ARG A 66 25.63 -26.63 -11.93
N LYS A 67 26.04 -25.39 -11.61
CA LYS A 67 27.23 -25.13 -10.78
C LYS A 67 27.13 -25.70 -9.36
N ALA A 68 25.94 -25.65 -8.76
CA ALA A 68 25.71 -26.26 -7.44
C ALA A 68 25.82 -27.78 -7.50
N LYS A 69 25.24 -28.44 -8.52
CA LYS A 69 25.31 -29.87 -8.77
C LYS A 69 26.76 -30.35 -9.01
N GLU A 70 27.53 -29.60 -9.81
CA GLU A 70 28.94 -29.90 -10.05
C GLU A 70 29.81 -29.86 -8.78
N ARG A 71 29.48 -28.98 -7.83
CA ARG A 71 30.24 -28.83 -6.58
C ARG A 71 29.84 -29.86 -5.50
N THR A 72 28.57 -30.24 -5.46
CA THR A 72 27.99 -30.99 -4.35
C THR A 72 27.49 -32.38 -4.71
N GLY A 73 27.33 -32.63 -6.01
CA GLY A 73 26.72 -33.89 -6.52
C GLY A 73 25.19 -33.91 -6.41
N SER A 74 24.54 -32.90 -5.86
CA SER A 74 23.10 -32.87 -5.59
C SER A 74 22.37 -31.79 -6.37
N ASP A 75 21.09 -32.04 -6.66
CA ASP A 75 20.19 -31.02 -7.26
C ASP A 75 19.52 -30.20 -6.15
N TYR A 76 19.38 -28.89 -6.41
CA TYR A 76 18.81 -27.94 -5.49
C TYR A 76 17.68 -27.11 -6.12
N PRO A 77 16.55 -26.93 -5.42
CA PRO A 77 15.53 -25.99 -5.85
C PRO A 77 16.04 -24.55 -5.73
N ILE A 78 15.44 -23.64 -6.53
CA ILE A 78 15.65 -22.20 -6.39
C ILE A 78 14.53 -21.62 -5.55
N ILE A 79 14.91 -20.77 -4.60
CA ILE A 79 13.99 -19.99 -3.79
C ILE A 79 14.34 -18.52 -3.97
N THR A 80 13.37 -17.71 -4.35
CA THR A 80 13.58 -16.29 -4.66
C THR A 80 12.86 -15.35 -3.69
N ILE A 81 13.40 -14.15 -3.54
CA ILE A 81 12.76 -13.04 -2.82
C ILE A 81 12.96 -11.74 -3.57
N HIS A 82 11.93 -10.90 -3.61
CA HIS A 82 12.02 -9.51 -4.08
C HIS A 82 11.09 -8.61 -3.27
N GLU A 83 11.32 -7.30 -3.36
CA GLU A 83 10.47 -6.33 -2.67
C GLU A 83 9.14 -6.13 -3.40
N ALA A 84 8.07 -5.88 -2.63
CA ALA A 84 6.82 -5.38 -3.17
C ALA A 84 7.04 -3.92 -3.65
N GLY A 85 7.15 -3.73 -4.95
CA GLY A 85 7.51 -2.46 -5.57
C GLY A 85 6.57 -2.02 -6.68
N LEU A 86 7.02 -1.04 -7.47
CA LEU A 86 6.30 -0.49 -8.62
C LEU A 86 6.14 -1.49 -9.77
N ASP A 87 7.01 -2.50 -9.82
CA ASP A 87 6.99 -3.55 -10.84
C ASP A 87 5.79 -4.51 -10.71
N GLY A 88 5.05 -4.41 -9.60
CA GLY A 88 3.90 -5.27 -9.35
C GLY A 88 4.29 -6.70 -9.00
N PHE A 89 3.39 -7.66 -9.31
CA PHE A 89 3.57 -9.07 -8.94
C PHE A 89 3.78 -10.00 -10.16
N TRP A 90 3.95 -9.46 -11.35
CA TRP A 90 4.04 -10.27 -12.56
C TRP A 90 5.28 -11.18 -12.58
N VAL A 91 6.43 -10.69 -12.09
CA VAL A 91 7.66 -11.51 -11.98
C VAL A 91 7.43 -12.67 -11.02
N HIS A 92 6.82 -12.40 -9.86
CA HIS A 92 6.45 -13.44 -8.90
C HIS A 92 5.59 -14.55 -9.53
N ARG A 93 4.56 -14.16 -10.30
CA ARG A 93 3.68 -15.12 -11.00
C ARG A 93 4.43 -15.93 -12.06
N VAL A 94 5.30 -15.28 -12.84
CA VAL A 94 6.14 -15.98 -13.81
C VAL A 94 7.00 -17.01 -13.11
N LEU A 95 7.67 -16.66 -12.03
CA LEU A 95 8.52 -17.58 -11.28
C LEU A 95 7.73 -18.76 -10.69
N GLN A 96 6.53 -18.50 -10.16
CA GLN A 96 5.65 -19.56 -9.68
C GLN A 96 5.21 -20.51 -10.79
N ASN A 97 4.89 -20.00 -11.98
CA ASN A 97 4.51 -20.82 -13.13
C ASN A 97 5.67 -21.69 -13.62
N GLU A 98 6.91 -21.24 -13.43
CA GLU A 98 8.13 -22.01 -13.70
C GLU A 98 8.50 -23.00 -12.55
N GLY A 99 7.62 -23.16 -11.56
CA GLY A 99 7.84 -24.04 -10.40
C GLY A 99 8.91 -23.53 -9.43
N ILE A 100 9.20 -22.22 -9.44
CA ILE A 100 10.17 -21.60 -8.55
C ILE A 100 9.46 -21.01 -7.32
N ASP A 101 9.95 -21.37 -6.14
CA ASP A 101 9.47 -20.82 -4.87
C ASP A 101 9.80 -19.32 -4.82
N SER A 102 8.81 -18.45 -5.00
CA SER A 102 8.98 -17.02 -5.03
C SER A 102 8.27 -16.35 -3.86
N TYR A 103 8.99 -15.46 -3.17
CA TYR A 103 8.51 -14.68 -2.04
C TYR A 103 8.56 -13.19 -2.35
N VAL A 104 7.51 -12.49 -1.94
CA VAL A 104 7.46 -11.02 -2.01
C VAL A 104 7.48 -10.47 -0.60
N VAL A 105 8.35 -9.51 -0.32
CA VAL A 105 8.51 -8.95 1.03
C VAL A 105 8.15 -7.47 1.07
N ASP A 106 7.57 -7.02 2.19
CA ASP A 106 7.45 -5.59 2.49
C ASP A 106 8.82 -5.07 2.94
N ALA A 107 9.45 -4.27 2.09
CA ALA A 107 10.76 -3.66 2.36
C ALA A 107 10.80 -2.89 3.69
N ALA A 108 9.70 -2.22 4.06
CA ALA A 108 9.60 -1.47 5.31
C ALA A 108 9.62 -2.37 6.56
N SER A 109 9.38 -3.67 6.41
CA SER A 109 9.40 -4.64 7.50
C SER A 109 10.77 -5.21 7.82
N ILE A 110 11.74 -5.07 6.91
CA ILE A 110 13.10 -5.58 7.07
C ILE A 110 13.88 -4.67 8.00
N ALA A 111 14.48 -5.25 9.04
CA ALA A 111 15.31 -4.51 9.99
C ALA A 111 16.60 -4.01 9.32
N THR A 112 16.73 -2.71 9.13
CA THR A 112 17.94 -2.08 8.60
C THR A 112 18.87 -1.62 9.73
N SER A 113 20.18 -1.90 9.60
CA SER A 113 21.20 -1.42 10.54
C SER A 113 21.25 0.11 10.55
N ARG A 114 21.15 0.73 11.73
CA ARG A 114 21.26 2.19 11.89
C ARG A 114 22.56 2.77 11.34
N ARG A 115 23.68 2.03 11.38
CA ARG A 115 24.99 2.45 10.86
C ARG A 115 25.04 2.47 9.33
N ARG A 116 24.23 1.66 8.65
CA ARG A 116 24.19 1.52 7.17
C ARG A 116 23.17 2.43 6.48
N ARG A 117 22.35 3.17 7.24
CA ARG A 117 21.30 4.06 6.67
C ARG A 117 21.78 5.11 5.66
N ARG A 118 23.09 5.43 5.65
CA ARG A 118 23.68 6.45 4.76
C ARG A 118 24.28 5.86 3.47
N ALA A 119 24.53 4.55 3.41
CA ALA A 119 25.05 3.89 2.23
C ALA A 119 23.95 3.02 1.61
N LYS A 120 23.38 3.46 0.51
CA LYS A 120 22.44 2.67 -0.29
C LYS A 120 23.15 2.22 -1.56
N THR A 121 23.32 0.92 -1.73
CA THR A 121 23.81 0.30 -2.96
C THR A 121 23.02 -0.98 -3.19
N ASP A 122 22.70 -1.29 -4.44
CA ASP A 122 21.98 -2.51 -4.83
C ASP A 122 22.60 -3.78 -4.23
N LYS A 123 23.92 -3.76 -4.03
CA LYS A 123 24.62 -4.87 -3.36
C LYS A 123 24.17 -5.06 -1.91
N ILE A 124 24.06 -3.98 -1.15
CA ILE A 124 23.69 -4.02 0.27
C ILE A 124 22.22 -4.44 0.41
N ASP A 125 21.38 -3.97 -0.50
CA ASP A 125 19.95 -4.24 -0.48
C ASP A 125 19.70 -5.71 -0.87
N GLY A 126 20.34 -6.25 -1.91
CA GLY A 126 20.26 -7.66 -2.30
C GLY A 126 20.75 -8.63 -1.22
N GLU A 127 21.87 -8.32 -0.54
CA GLU A 127 22.34 -9.12 0.59
C GLU A 127 21.36 -9.07 1.79
N ALA A 128 20.73 -7.92 2.04
CA ALA A 128 19.76 -7.78 3.12
C ALA A 128 18.49 -8.60 2.85
N LEU A 129 18.00 -8.59 1.61
CA LEU A 129 16.89 -9.42 1.16
C LEU A 129 17.19 -10.91 1.33
N LEU A 130 18.37 -11.37 0.90
CA LEU A 130 18.78 -12.78 1.08
C LEU A 130 18.83 -13.18 2.54
N ARG A 131 19.40 -12.34 3.41
CA ARG A 131 19.43 -12.62 4.86
C ARG A 131 18.03 -12.69 5.44
N ALA A 132 17.12 -11.80 5.03
CA ALA A 132 15.73 -11.85 5.45
C ALA A 132 15.04 -13.16 5.00
N LEU A 133 15.27 -13.60 3.76
CA LEU A 133 14.76 -14.86 3.23
C LEU A 133 15.27 -16.07 4.02
N LEU A 134 16.57 -16.13 4.26
CA LEU A 134 17.20 -17.21 5.03
C LEU A 134 16.64 -17.30 6.45
N ALA A 135 16.55 -16.17 7.13
CA ALA A 135 15.99 -16.10 8.48
C ALA A 135 14.50 -16.50 8.50
N PHE A 136 13.72 -16.07 7.51
CA PHE A 136 12.33 -16.48 7.35
C PHE A 136 12.19 -17.99 7.12
N LYS A 137 13.01 -18.58 6.23
CA LYS A 137 12.98 -20.04 5.94
C LYS A 137 13.45 -20.87 7.13
N ARG A 138 14.27 -20.33 8.03
CA ARG A 138 14.62 -20.96 9.32
C ARG A 138 13.52 -20.84 10.37
N GLY A 139 12.41 -20.15 10.08
CA GLY A 139 11.33 -19.94 11.03
C GLY A 139 11.62 -18.88 12.10
N GLU A 140 12.61 -18.01 11.90
CA GLU A 140 12.92 -16.96 12.85
C GLU A 140 11.73 -15.95 12.95
N PRO A 141 11.23 -15.67 14.17
CA PRO A 141 10.06 -14.83 14.31
C PRO A 141 10.39 -13.34 14.04
N ARG A 142 9.47 -12.63 13.39
CA ARG A 142 9.50 -11.17 13.21
C ARG A 142 10.67 -10.63 12.38
N VAL A 143 11.24 -11.42 11.51
CA VAL A 143 12.35 -11.00 10.63
C VAL A 143 11.89 -10.04 9.56
N CYS A 144 10.79 -10.39 8.89
CA CYS A 144 10.17 -9.59 7.85
C CYS A 144 8.68 -9.95 7.72
N ALA A 145 7.93 -9.14 6.97
CA ALA A 145 6.56 -9.42 6.60
C ALA A 145 6.50 -9.81 5.13
N MET A 146 6.19 -11.08 4.85
CA MET A 146 5.92 -11.52 3.48
C MET A 146 4.56 -10.99 3.02
N VAL A 147 4.52 -10.51 1.79
CA VAL A 147 3.32 -9.99 1.14
C VAL A 147 2.66 -11.13 0.37
N VAL A 148 1.39 -11.37 0.65
CA VAL A 148 0.58 -12.24 -0.20
C VAL A 148 0.29 -11.47 -1.49
N ALA A 149 0.79 -11.98 -2.61
CA ALA A 149 0.54 -11.38 -3.91
C ALA A 149 -0.97 -11.43 -4.21
N PRO A 150 -1.57 -10.31 -4.61
CA PRO A 150 -2.97 -10.29 -5.04
C PRO A 150 -3.14 -11.08 -6.34
N SER A 151 -4.35 -11.58 -6.60
CA SER A 151 -4.67 -12.13 -7.92
C SER A 151 -4.68 -11.02 -8.99
N PRO A 152 -4.57 -11.35 -10.29
CA PRO A 152 -4.72 -10.36 -11.36
C PRO A 152 -6.04 -9.58 -11.27
N GLU A 153 -7.14 -10.26 -10.93
CA GLU A 153 -8.47 -9.67 -10.77
C GLU A 153 -8.53 -8.72 -9.57
N GLU A 154 -7.87 -9.07 -8.46
CA GLU A 154 -7.74 -8.18 -7.31
C GLU A 154 -6.89 -6.96 -7.61
N GLU A 155 -5.83 -7.09 -8.42
CA GLU A 155 -5.04 -5.95 -8.88
C GLU A 155 -5.85 -5.04 -9.79
N ASP A 156 -6.60 -5.60 -10.73
CA ASP A 156 -7.42 -4.84 -11.68
C ASP A 156 -8.54 -4.09 -10.96
N ARG A 157 -9.24 -4.74 -10.04
CA ARG A 157 -10.28 -4.13 -9.20
C ARG A 157 -9.81 -2.87 -8.48
N ARG A 158 -8.54 -2.82 -8.06
CA ARG A 158 -7.96 -1.65 -7.38
C ARG A 158 -7.72 -0.48 -8.32
N ARG A 159 -7.62 -0.72 -9.64
CA ARG A 159 -7.32 0.34 -10.62
C ARG A 159 -8.36 1.43 -10.59
N LEU A 160 -9.65 1.09 -10.58
CA LEU A 160 -10.73 2.08 -10.54
C LEU A 160 -10.62 3.04 -9.34
N CYS A 161 -10.33 2.50 -8.15
CA CYS A 161 -10.15 3.33 -6.95
C CYS A 161 -8.92 4.25 -7.04
N ARG A 162 -7.83 3.76 -7.62
CA ARG A 162 -6.56 4.50 -7.77
C ARG A 162 -6.65 5.53 -8.88
N GLU A 163 -7.27 5.19 -10.01
CA GLU A 163 -7.54 6.12 -11.10
C GLU A 163 -8.41 7.28 -10.63
N ARG A 164 -9.52 6.99 -9.94
CA ARG A 164 -10.36 8.03 -9.37
C ARG A 164 -9.56 8.96 -8.44
N GLN A 165 -8.66 8.41 -7.62
CA GLN A 165 -7.82 9.22 -6.73
C GLN A 165 -6.90 10.15 -7.52
N THR A 166 -6.29 9.67 -8.61
CA THR A 166 -5.44 10.45 -9.51
C THR A 166 -6.23 11.58 -10.15
N LEU A 167 -7.39 11.27 -10.75
CA LEU A 167 -8.27 12.26 -11.39
C LEU A 167 -8.74 13.36 -10.40
N ILE A 168 -9.05 12.98 -9.16
CA ILE A 168 -9.40 13.96 -8.10
C ILE A 168 -8.21 14.86 -7.77
N ALA A 169 -6.99 14.32 -7.69
CA ALA A 169 -5.79 15.13 -7.43
C ALA A 169 -5.52 16.11 -8.57
N GLU A 170 -5.64 15.67 -9.81
CA GLU A 170 -5.51 16.52 -11.01
C GLU A 170 -6.58 17.63 -11.04
N ARG A 171 -7.84 17.28 -10.75
CA ARG A 171 -8.92 18.25 -10.60
C ARG A 171 -8.56 19.36 -9.60
N ILE A 172 -8.01 18.99 -8.44
CA ILE A 172 -7.60 19.97 -7.40
C ILE A 172 -6.49 20.88 -7.94
N ILE A 173 -5.52 20.34 -8.69
CA ILE A 173 -4.43 21.11 -9.31
C ILE A 173 -5.01 22.18 -10.25
N HIS A 174 -5.91 21.81 -11.17
CA HIS A 174 -6.52 22.75 -12.12
C HIS A 174 -7.40 23.79 -11.43
N VAL A 175 -8.20 23.38 -10.44
CA VAL A 175 -9.01 24.31 -9.63
C VAL A 175 -8.13 25.35 -8.92
N ASN A 176 -7.04 24.90 -8.28
CA ASN A 176 -6.13 25.79 -7.57
C ASN A 176 -5.37 26.71 -8.53
N ARG A 177 -4.97 26.21 -9.72
CA ARG A 177 -4.31 27.01 -10.75
C ARG A 177 -5.21 28.13 -11.25
N ILE A 178 -6.47 27.84 -11.58
CA ILE A 178 -7.45 28.86 -11.99
C ILE A 178 -7.64 29.91 -10.90
N LYS A 179 -7.84 29.46 -9.64
CA LYS A 179 -7.98 30.36 -8.51
C LYS A 179 -6.76 31.26 -8.30
N GLY A 180 -5.55 30.68 -8.40
CA GLY A 180 -4.29 31.42 -8.27
C GLY A 180 -4.12 32.49 -9.36
N LEU A 181 -4.41 32.14 -10.61
CA LEU A 181 -4.36 33.07 -11.74
C LEU A 181 -5.31 34.26 -11.57
N LEU A 182 -6.55 34.00 -11.09
CA LEU A 182 -7.55 35.01 -10.83
C LEU A 182 -7.23 35.85 -9.58
N PHE A 183 -6.69 35.22 -8.55
CA PHE A 183 -6.28 35.91 -7.31
C PHE A 183 -5.21 36.95 -7.59
N ALA A 184 -4.26 36.69 -8.48
CA ALA A 184 -3.26 37.65 -8.94
C ALA A 184 -3.87 38.89 -9.68
N GLN A 185 -5.15 38.82 -10.05
CA GLN A 185 -5.90 39.92 -10.65
C GLN A 185 -6.91 40.54 -9.66
N GLY A 186 -6.82 40.23 -8.37
CA GLY A 186 -7.72 40.74 -7.34
C GLY A 186 -9.10 40.05 -7.31
N ILE A 187 -9.24 38.87 -7.91
CA ILE A 187 -10.50 38.12 -7.96
C ILE A 187 -10.39 36.88 -7.07
N SER A 188 -11.15 36.84 -5.97
CA SER A 188 -11.12 35.74 -4.98
C SER A 188 -12.38 34.87 -4.94
N ASP A 189 -13.48 35.33 -5.51
CA ASP A 189 -14.82 34.75 -5.39
C ASP A 189 -15.18 33.78 -6.54
N TYR A 190 -14.28 33.54 -7.48
CA TYR A 190 -14.52 32.62 -8.59
C TYR A 190 -14.42 31.15 -8.15
N VAL A 191 -15.46 30.38 -8.47
CA VAL A 191 -15.55 28.96 -8.15
C VAL A 191 -15.53 28.14 -9.46
N PRO A 192 -14.40 27.50 -9.83
CA PRO A 192 -14.24 26.78 -11.11
C PRO A 192 -15.17 25.56 -11.26
N LEU A 193 -15.68 25.01 -10.18
CA LEU A 193 -16.58 23.83 -10.19
C LEU A 193 -18.06 24.17 -10.41
N ARG A 194 -18.46 25.45 -10.44
CA ARG A 194 -19.84 25.82 -10.71
C ARG A 194 -20.25 25.48 -12.15
N ARG A 195 -21.52 25.18 -12.36
CA ARG A 195 -22.07 24.88 -13.70
C ARG A 195 -21.95 26.05 -14.66
N ASP A 196 -22.14 27.28 -14.15
CA ASP A 196 -22.10 28.55 -14.89
C ASP A 196 -20.69 29.17 -15.02
N ARG A 197 -19.63 28.39 -14.73
CA ARG A 197 -18.22 28.82 -14.68
C ARG A 197 -17.77 29.61 -15.93
N ARG A 198 -18.14 29.10 -17.12
CA ARG A 198 -17.75 29.77 -18.37
C ARG A 198 -18.45 31.11 -18.56
N LYS A 199 -19.78 31.17 -18.33
CA LYS A 199 -20.54 32.43 -18.38
C LYS A 199 -20.00 33.46 -17.39
N ARG A 200 -19.63 33.00 -16.19
CA ARG A 200 -19.01 33.89 -15.18
C ARG A 200 -17.64 34.39 -15.61
N LEU A 201 -16.81 33.56 -16.26
CA LEU A 201 -15.50 33.99 -16.76
C LEU A 201 -15.61 35.15 -17.76
N GLU A 202 -16.63 35.14 -18.61
CA GLU A 202 -16.87 36.24 -19.58
C GLU A 202 -17.10 37.60 -18.94
N GLY A 203 -17.79 37.61 -17.81
CA GLY A 203 -18.15 38.84 -17.08
C GLY A 203 -17.14 39.27 -16.02
N LEU A 204 -16.04 38.57 -15.83
CA LEU A 204 -15.06 38.91 -14.80
C LEU A 204 -14.31 40.21 -15.12
N ARG A 205 -14.10 40.98 -14.06
CA ARG A 205 -13.24 42.18 -14.07
C ARG A 205 -12.17 42.04 -13.00
N THR A 206 -11.00 42.58 -13.29
CA THR A 206 -9.89 42.70 -12.36
C THR A 206 -10.23 43.57 -11.15
N GLY A 207 -9.48 43.53 -10.08
CA GLY A 207 -9.66 44.34 -8.88
C GLY A 207 -9.63 45.84 -9.16
N ASP A 208 -8.94 46.26 -10.22
CA ASP A 208 -8.91 47.63 -10.75
C ASP A 208 -9.99 47.91 -11.85
N ARG A 209 -11.02 47.03 -11.93
CA ARG A 209 -12.22 47.12 -12.78
C ARG A 209 -12.00 46.97 -14.29
N ARG A 210 -10.81 46.64 -14.74
CA ARG A 210 -10.54 46.36 -16.16
C ARG A 210 -11.10 44.99 -16.58
N PRO A 211 -11.37 44.74 -17.86
CA PRO A 211 -11.60 43.41 -18.39
C PRO A 211 -10.37 42.49 -18.11
N LEU A 212 -10.60 41.17 -17.97
CA LEU A 212 -9.48 40.26 -17.89
C LEU A 212 -8.55 40.38 -19.10
N PRO A 213 -7.21 40.37 -18.91
CA PRO A 213 -6.26 40.31 -20.01
C PRO A 213 -6.55 39.15 -20.94
N VAL A 214 -6.46 39.37 -22.26
CA VAL A 214 -6.87 38.38 -23.28
C VAL A 214 -6.14 37.05 -23.13
N HIS A 215 -4.81 37.08 -22.94
CA HIS A 215 -4.03 35.86 -22.80
C HIS A 215 -4.34 35.09 -21.50
N LEU A 216 -4.60 35.84 -20.41
CA LEU A 216 -5.01 35.20 -19.14
C LEU A 216 -6.37 34.54 -19.28
N LYS A 217 -7.35 35.20 -19.88
CA LYS A 217 -8.68 34.67 -20.14
C LYS A 217 -8.60 33.39 -20.99
N THR A 218 -7.78 33.40 -22.05
CA THR A 218 -7.54 32.25 -22.91
C THR A 218 -6.83 31.12 -22.13
N GLN A 219 -5.88 31.41 -21.26
CA GLN A 219 -5.23 30.44 -20.42
C GLN A 219 -6.22 29.77 -19.46
N ILE A 220 -7.06 30.57 -18.79
CA ILE A 220 -8.10 30.05 -17.88
C ILE A 220 -9.11 29.18 -18.66
N SER A 221 -9.50 29.60 -19.89
CA SER A 221 -10.38 28.78 -20.72
C SER A 221 -9.80 27.40 -21.00
N ARG A 222 -8.52 27.30 -21.34
CA ARG A 222 -7.83 26.00 -21.52
C ARG A 222 -7.73 25.19 -20.22
N GLU A 223 -7.60 25.84 -19.07
CA GLU A 223 -7.65 25.12 -17.78
C GLU A 223 -9.06 24.61 -17.48
N LEU A 224 -10.10 25.35 -17.87
CA LEU A 224 -11.49 24.89 -17.77
C LEU A 224 -11.78 23.71 -18.71
N ASP A 225 -11.21 23.69 -19.92
CA ASP A 225 -11.34 22.53 -20.84
C ASP A 225 -10.80 21.25 -20.20
N ARG A 226 -9.61 21.33 -19.59
CA ARG A 226 -9.01 20.21 -18.85
C ARG A 226 -9.87 19.79 -17.65
N LEU A 227 -10.36 20.79 -16.90
CA LEU A 227 -11.21 20.54 -15.73
C LEU A 227 -12.51 19.83 -16.12
N GLU A 228 -13.13 20.22 -17.23
CA GLU A 228 -14.37 19.62 -17.74
C GLU A 228 -14.15 18.17 -18.19
N LEU A 229 -13.04 17.89 -18.87
CA LEU A 229 -12.65 16.51 -19.22
C LEU A 229 -12.45 15.67 -17.96
N LEU A 230 -11.73 16.17 -16.97
CA LEU A 230 -11.51 15.46 -15.69
C LEU A 230 -12.83 15.17 -14.96
N LEU A 231 -13.75 16.13 -14.94
CA LEU A 231 -15.08 15.94 -14.32
C LEU A 231 -15.90 14.85 -15.04
N ASP A 232 -15.76 14.73 -16.36
CA ASP A 232 -16.41 13.68 -17.12
C ASP A 232 -15.78 12.31 -16.83
N GLN A 233 -14.44 12.22 -16.84
CA GLN A 233 -13.71 10.99 -16.50
C GLN A 233 -14.00 10.52 -15.08
N ILE A 234 -14.06 11.44 -14.10
CA ILE A 234 -14.43 11.09 -12.72
C ILE A 234 -15.81 10.44 -12.68
N ARG A 235 -16.80 11.02 -13.38
CA ARG A 235 -18.15 10.46 -13.43
C ARG A 235 -18.19 9.05 -14.03
N LYS A 236 -17.42 8.81 -15.11
CA LYS A 236 -17.32 7.49 -15.74
C LYS A 236 -16.74 6.46 -14.79
N VAL A 237 -15.60 6.76 -14.16
CA VAL A 237 -14.95 5.85 -13.20
C VAL A 237 -15.84 5.61 -11.98
N GLU A 238 -16.56 6.62 -11.50
CA GLU A 238 -17.53 6.45 -10.40
C GLU A 238 -18.68 5.53 -10.80
N ALA A 239 -19.24 5.68 -12.00
CA ALA A 239 -20.29 4.79 -12.50
C ALA A 239 -19.81 3.33 -12.68
N GLU A 240 -18.57 3.13 -13.14
CA GLU A 240 -17.97 1.79 -13.22
C GLU A 240 -17.76 1.17 -11.84
N GLN A 241 -17.31 1.97 -10.84
CA GLN A 241 -17.20 1.51 -9.46
C GLN A 241 -18.54 1.09 -8.87
N GLU A 242 -19.60 1.88 -9.08
CA GLU A 242 -20.95 1.58 -8.63
C GLU A 242 -21.48 0.29 -9.26
N ALA A 243 -21.29 0.12 -10.58
CA ALA A 243 -21.71 -1.08 -11.30
C ALA A 243 -20.97 -2.33 -10.77
N LEU A 244 -19.65 -2.23 -10.53
CA LEU A 244 -18.85 -3.32 -9.97
C LEU A 244 -19.32 -3.70 -8.56
N LEU A 245 -19.55 -2.73 -7.69
CA LEU A 245 -20.04 -2.96 -6.33
C LEU A 245 -21.43 -3.60 -6.33
N ALA A 246 -22.32 -3.14 -7.22
CA ALA A 246 -23.64 -3.71 -7.36
C ALA A 246 -23.59 -5.17 -7.84
N ALA A 247 -22.69 -5.50 -8.76
CA ALA A 247 -22.48 -6.86 -9.20
C ALA A 247 -21.91 -7.75 -8.07
N GLU A 248 -20.89 -7.28 -7.38
CA GLU A 248 -20.30 -8.00 -6.24
C GLU A 248 -21.26 -8.16 -5.07
N SER A 249 -22.13 -7.17 -4.83
CA SER A 249 -23.17 -7.25 -3.80
C SER A 249 -24.22 -8.34 -4.09
N LYS A 250 -24.47 -8.66 -5.37
CA LYS A 250 -25.42 -9.69 -5.81
C LYS A 250 -24.80 -11.07 -5.94
N ALA A 251 -23.49 -11.14 -6.18
CA ALA A 251 -22.76 -12.38 -6.47
C ALA A 251 -22.31 -13.13 -5.22
N ALA A 252 -23.07 -13.06 -4.11
CA ALA A 252 -22.77 -13.89 -2.93
C ALA A 252 -22.88 -15.38 -3.31
N PRO A 253 -21.81 -16.19 -3.14
CA PRO A 253 -21.91 -17.62 -3.34
C PRO A 253 -22.98 -18.20 -2.41
N GLU A 254 -23.82 -19.06 -2.94
CA GLU A 254 -24.74 -19.85 -2.09
C GLU A 254 -23.90 -20.65 -1.08
N GLY A 255 -24.05 -20.31 0.21
CA GLY A 255 -23.37 -21.00 1.31
C GLY A 255 -22.26 -20.20 2.00
N GLU A 256 -21.79 -19.08 1.48
CA GLU A 256 -20.96 -18.17 2.27
C GLU A 256 -21.84 -17.24 3.14
N PRO A 257 -21.62 -17.20 4.46
CA PRO A 257 -22.57 -16.56 5.38
C PRO A 257 -22.66 -15.03 5.21
N HIS A 258 -21.73 -14.38 4.47
CA HIS A 258 -21.70 -12.93 4.44
C HIS A 258 -21.08 -12.35 3.15
N ASN A 259 -21.88 -11.57 2.43
CA ASN A 259 -21.36 -10.71 1.37
C ASN A 259 -20.76 -9.44 1.99
N ALA A 260 -19.43 -9.36 2.06
CA ALA A 260 -18.72 -8.26 2.70
C ALA A 260 -19.06 -6.88 2.10
N VAL A 261 -19.30 -6.80 0.78
CA VAL A 261 -19.66 -5.54 0.10
C VAL A 261 -21.06 -5.11 0.53
N ALA A 262 -22.05 -6.01 0.51
CA ALA A 262 -23.40 -5.73 0.96
C ALA A 262 -23.42 -5.32 2.43
N MET A 263 -22.64 -6.01 3.28
CA MET A 263 -22.50 -5.67 4.69
C MET A 263 -21.95 -4.26 4.88
N LEU A 264 -20.89 -3.87 4.17
CA LEU A 264 -20.31 -2.52 4.25
C LEU A 264 -21.33 -1.45 3.81
N LEU A 265 -22.07 -1.70 2.72
CA LEU A 265 -23.07 -0.78 2.20
C LEU A 265 -24.27 -0.64 3.12
N ALA A 266 -24.61 -1.67 3.90
CA ALA A 266 -25.68 -1.62 4.88
C ALA A 266 -25.38 -0.71 6.09
N VAL A 267 -24.12 -0.38 6.36
CA VAL A 267 -23.78 0.49 7.49
C VAL A 267 -24.08 1.94 7.16
N LYS A 268 -24.88 2.63 8.00
CA LYS A 268 -25.16 4.05 7.84
C LYS A 268 -23.86 4.87 7.95
N GLY A 269 -23.60 5.74 6.96
CA GLY A 269 -22.40 6.57 6.89
C GLY A 269 -21.26 5.97 6.06
N ILE A 270 -21.40 4.73 5.59
CA ILE A 270 -20.53 4.17 4.56
C ILE A 270 -21.25 4.30 3.21
N GLY A 271 -20.68 5.09 2.31
CA GLY A 271 -21.13 5.21 0.92
C GLY A 271 -20.34 4.28 -0.01
N GLU A 272 -20.80 4.15 -1.25
CA GLU A 272 -20.26 3.27 -2.28
C GLU A 272 -18.75 3.44 -2.48
N HIS A 273 -18.29 4.67 -2.64
CA HIS A 273 -16.86 4.95 -2.79
C HIS A 273 -16.02 4.45 -1.61
N SER A 274 -16.49 4.65 -0.37
CA SER A 274 -15.77 4.16 0.81
C SER A 274 -15.82 2.64 0.90
N ALA A 275 -16.96 2.03 0.57
CA ALA A 275 -17.11 0.58 0.52
C ALA A 275 -16.17 -0.04 -0.54
N ALA A 276 -16.09 0.58 -1.73
CA ALA A 276 -15.17 0.17 -2.80
C ALA A 276 -13.71 0.15 -2.34
N ILE A 277 -13.24 1.21 -1.69
CA ILE A 277 -11.87 1.28 -1.18
C ILE A 277 -11.65 0.29 -0.04
N LEU A 278 -12.57 0.23 0.93
CA LEU A 278 -12.47 -0.71 2.03
C LEU A 278 -12.33 -2.15 1.54
N TRP A 279 -13.14 -2.53 0.57
CA TRP A 279 -13.12 -3.86 -0.02
C TRP A 279 -11.88 -4.07 -0.88
N SER A 280 -11.69 -3.29 -1.94
CA SER A 280 -10.62 -3.51 -2.92
C SER A 280 -9.21 -3.32 -2.36
N GLU A 281 -9.00 -2.38 -1.45
CA GLU A 281 -7.68 -2.07 -0.91
C GLU A 281 -7.35 -2.79 0.42
N GLY A 282 -8.34 -3.35 1.11
CA GLY A 282 -8.11 -3.91 2.43
C GLY A 282 -8.87 -5.18 2.78
N LEU A 283 -10.19 -5.10 2.86
CA LEU A 283 -11.00 -6.13 3.51
C LEU A 283 -11.25 -7.40 2.66
N CYS A 284 -10.91 -7.38 1.36
CA CYS A 284 -10.84 -8.58 0.53
C CYS A 284 -9.68 -9.52 0.93
N ARG A 285 -8.72 -9.01 1.72
CA ARG A 285 -7.56 -9.80 2.16
C ARG A 285 -7.84 -10.55 3.44
N GLN A 286 -7.20 -11.72 3.57
CA GLN A 286 -7.21 -12.47 4.81
C GLN A 286 -6.17 -11.93 5.79
N PHE A 287 -6.61 -11.60 6.99
CA PHE A 287 -5.75 -11.19 8.10
C PHE A 287 -5.93 -12.14 9.28
N SER A 288 -4.84 -12.60 9.86
CA SER A 288 -4.87 -13.51 11.00
C SER A 288 -5.26 -12.80 12.31
N ASN A 289 -5.10 -11.48 12.39
CA ASN A 289 -5.39 -10.72 13.60
C ASN A 289 -5.51 -9.21 13.38
N ARG A 290 -6.11 -8.53 14.36
CA ARG A 290 -6.31 -7.07 14.38
C ARG A 290 -5.05 -6.23 14.21
N ARG A 291 -3.86 -6.75 14.59
CA ARG A 291 -2.59 -6.01 14.46
C ARG A 291 -2.16 -5.96 13.00
N GLN A 292 -2.32 -7.05 12.26
CA GLN A 292 -2.05 -7.10 10.81
C GLN A 292 -2.95 -6.13 10.04
N VAL A 293 -4.25 -6.10 10.33
CA VAL A 293 -5.19 -5.14 9.71
C VAL A 293 -4.74 -3.69 9.92
N ALA A 294 -4.40 -3.33 11.14
CA ALA A 294 -3.96 -1.98 11.49
C ALA A 294 -2.60 -1.63 10.86
N ALA A 295 -1.66 -2.58 10.81
CA ALA A 295 -0.35 -2.41 10.18
C ALA A 295 -0.48 -2.23 8.67
N TYR A 296 -1.30 -3.06 8.01
CA TYR A 296 -1.56 -2.97 6.58
C TYR A 296 -2.11 -1.61 6.15
N ALA A 297 -2.98 -1.00 6.95
CA ALA A 297 -3.46 0.36 6.71
C ALA A 297 -2.46 1.46 7.13
N GLY A 298 -1.31 1.13 7.71
CA GLY A 298 -0.37 2.10 8.26
C GLY A 298 -0.93 2.89 9.45
N LEU A 299 -1.89 2.30 10.17
CA LEU A 299 -2.53 2.86 11.37
C LEU A 299 -1.98 2.25 12.66
N ALA A 300 -0.89 1.46 12.59
CA ALA A 300 -0.23 0.93 13.77
C ALA A 300 0.50 2.05 14.52
N ALA A 301 0.32 2.09 15.84
CA ALA A 301 1.09 2.98 16.70
C ALA A 301 2.56 2.53 16.74
N THR A 302 3.47 3.49 16.78
CA THR A 302 4.92 3.26 16.92
C THR A 302 5.40 3.75 18.29
N PRO A 303 5.13 2.98 19.38
CA PRO A 303 5.61 3.36 20.70
C PRO A 303 7.13 3.24 20.74
N TRP A 304 7.80 4.28 21.21
CA TRP A 304 9.20 4.23 21.58
C TRP A 304 9.32 4.15 23.09
N ARG A 305 9.97 3.10 23.58
CA ARG A 305 10.20 2.89 25.02
C ARG A 305 11.68 2.59 25.23
N SER A 306 12.31 3.35 26.09
CA SER A 306 13.69 3.12 26.51
C SER A 306 13.81 3.43 28.00
N GLY A 307 13.91 2.40 28.81
CA GLY A 307 13.86 2.54 30.27
C GLY A 307 12.55 3.19 30.74
N ALA A 308 12.67 4.24 31.52
CA ALA A 308 11.53 5.03 32.06
C ALA A 308 10.91 5.99 31.02
N VAL A 309 11.56 6.21 29.88
CA VAL A 309 11.09 7.15 28.85
C VAL A 309 10.11 6.46 27.93
N ILE A 310 8.86 6.94 27.89
CA ILE A 310 7.81 6.48 26.99
C ILE A 310 7.47 7.63 26.05
N HIS A 311 7.76 7.46 24.76
CA HIS A 311 7.44 8.43 23.73
C HIS A 311 6.60 7.78 22.62
N GLU A 312 5.44 8.35 22.31
CA GLU A 312 4.67 7.94 21.13
C GLU A 312 5.16 8.69 19.89
N GLN A 313 5.75 7.96 18.93
CA GLN A 313 6.24 8.54 17.67
C GLN A 313 5.11 8.71 16.62
N GLY A 314 3.86 8.47 17.02
CA GLY A 314 2.70 8.54 16.15
C GLY A 314 2.43 7.22 15.40
N LEU A 315 2.12 7.30 14.10
CA LEU A 315 1.82 6.13 13.26
C LEU A 315 3.00 5.72 12.42
N SER A 316 3.09 4.42 12.12
CA SER A 316 4.14 3.90 11.26
C SER A 316 4.09 4.49 9.84
N LYS A 317 2.89 4.83 9.36
CA LYS A 317 2.60 5.27 7.97
C LYS A 317 3.08 4.28 6.88
N ALA A 318 3.81 3.25 7.23
CA ALA A 318 4.08 2.12 6.37
C ALA A 318 2.77 1.35 6.14
N GLY A 319 2.48 0.98 4.90
CA GLY A 319 1.24 0.30 4.53
C GLY A 319 0.42 1.09 3.51
N ASN A 320 -0.84 0.70 3.30
CA ASN A 320 -1.68 1.25 2.24
C ASN A 320 -2.15 2.69 2.54
N PRO A 321 -1.65 3.72 1.82
CA PRO A 321 -1.98 5.11 2.11
C PRO A 321 -3.42 5.47 1.73
N GLN A 322 -4.01 4.81 0.71
CA GLN A 322 -5.37 5.06 0.28
C GLN A 322 -6.36 4.57 1.35
N LEU A 323 -6.18 3.33 1.82
CA LEU A 323 -6.98 2.78 2.91
C LEU A 323 -6.87 3.64 4.19
N ARG A 324 -5.66 4.08 4.55
CA ARG A 324 -5.45 4.96 5.71
C ARG A 324 -6.20 6.27 5.58
N THR A 325 -6.09 6.95 4.43
CA THR A 325 -6.77 8.23 4.18
C THR A 325 -8.28 8.07 4.25
N THR A 326 -8.82 7.05 3.60
CA THR A 326 -10.25 6.72 3.63
C THR A 326 -10.72 6.42 5.05
N MET A 327 -9.95 5.67 5.83
CA MET A 327 -10.32 5.39 7.22
C MET A 327 -10.34 6.63 8.12
N VAL A 328 -9.43 7.58 7.91
CA VAL A 328 -9.47 8.86 8.64
C VAL A 328 -10.69 9.69 8.25
N GLN A 329 -11.04 9.73 6.97
CA GLN A 329 -12.25 10.40 6.49
C GLN A 329 -13.51 9.72 7.04
N LEU A 330 -13.58 8.40 6.99
CA LEU A 330 -14.68 7.62 7.55
C LEU A 330 -14.83 7.81 9.06
N ALA A 331 -13.73 7.98 9.80
CA ALA A 331 -13.80 8.27 11.23
C ALA A 331 -14.54 9.58 11.52
N TRP A 332 -14.33 10.63 10.72
CA TRP A 332 -15.10 11.87 10.82
C TRP A 332 -16.57 11.69 10.43
N LEU A 333 -16.85 10.98 9.34
CA LEU A 333 -18.22 10.66 8.93
C LEU A 333 -18.91 9.76 9.96
N TRP A 334 -18.20 8.85 10.58
CA TRP A 334 -18.71 8.00 11.66
C TRP A 334 -19.23 8.81 12.83
N LEU A 335 -18.48 9.79 13.29
CA LEU A 335 -18.91 10.69 14.37
C LEU A 335 -20.19 11.45 14.02
N ARG A 336 -20.37 11.79 12.73
CA ARG A 336 -21.55 12.50 12.24
C ARG A 336 -22.77 11.59 12.09
N HIS A 337 -22.58 10.39 11.52
CA HIS A 337 -23.67 9.50 11.12
C HIS A 337 -23.99 8.43 12.18
N GLN A 338 -23.06 8.16 13.09
CA GLN A 338 -23.14 7.13 14.13
C GLN A 338 -22.87 7.71 15.55
N PRO A 339 -23.54 8.81 15.95
CA PRO A 339 -23.18 9.51 17.17
C PRO A 339 -23.41 8.69 18.45
N GLN A 340 -24.30 7.69 18.42
CA GLN A 340 -24.61 6.86 19.57
C GLN A 340 -23.79 5.56 19.63
N SER A 341 -22.96 5.28 18.64
CA SER A 341 -22.11 4.08 18.64
C SER A 341 -21.10 4.11 19.77
N ALA A 342 -20.73 2.94 20.29
CA ALA A 342 -19.70 2.79 21.33
C ALA A 342 -18.38 3.46 20.93
N LEU A 343 -18.00 3.42 19.63
CA LEU A 343 -16.81 4.09 19.11
C LEU A 343 -16.91 5.62 19.15
N ALA A 344 -18.08 6.19 18.86
CA ALA A 344 -18.28 7.64 18.93
C ALA A 344 -18.33 8.13 20.40
N CYS A 345 -18.95 7.36 21.28
CA CYS A 345 -18.95 7.61 22.73
C CYS A 345 -17.53 7.56 23.30
N TRP A 346 -16.76 6.52 22.92
CA TRP A 346 -15.34 6.41 23.29
C TRP A 346 -14.51 7.61 22.83
N PHE A 347 -14.74 8.11 21.62
CA PHE A 347 -14.02 9.28 21.10
C PHE A 347 -14.34 10.53 21.91
N ARG A 348 -15.62 10.79 22.20
CA ARG A 348 -16.07 11.96 22.99
C ARG A 348 -15.57 11.94 24.42
N ALA A 349 -15.55 10.78 25.07
CA ALA A 349 -15.04 10.63 26.44
C ALA A 349 -13.57 11.00 26.60
N ARG A 350 -12.79 11.08 25.51
CA ARG A 350 -11.37 11.49 25.53
C ARG A 350 -11.13 13.01 25.57
N GLY A 351 -12.19 13.80 25.42
CA GLY A 351 -12.10 15.27 25.48
C GLY A 351 -11.37 15.89 24.28
N GLU A 352 -11.24 17.21 24.30
CA GLU A 352 -10.64 17.98 23.19
C GLU A 352 -9.10 17.91 23.11
N ARG A 353 -8.42 17.51 24.20
CA ARG A 353 -6.96 17.39 24.21
C ARG A 353 -6.49 16.30 23.25
N GLY A 354 -5.85 16.73 22.14
CA GLY A 354 -5.27 15.81 21.16
C GLY A 354 -6.24 15.33 20.07
N ARG A 355 -7.23 16.10 19.66
CA ARG A 355 -8.22 15.76 18.60
C ARG A 355 -7.63 15.07 17.37
N LYS A 356 -6.47 15.55 16.88
CA LYS A 356 -5.80 14.96 15.71
C LYS A 356 -5.29 13.53 15.98
N GLY A 357 -4.76 13.26 17.17
CA GLY A 357 -4.34 11.89 17.55
C GLY A 357 -5.53 10.99 17.83
N SER A 358 -6.60 11.53 18.42
CA SER A 358 -7.80 10.77 18.76
C SER A 358 -8.59 10.31 17.54
N ILE A 359 -8.67 11.12 16.45
CA ILE A 359 -9.38 10.71 15.21
C ILE A 359 -8.66 9.57 14.50
N VAL A 360 -7.33 9.57 14.52
CA VAL A 360 -6.55 8.48 13.93
C VAL A 360 -6.69 7.19 14.74
N ALA A 361 -6.75 7.30 16.06
CA ALA A 361 -7.04 6.16 16.92
C ALA A 361 -8.48 5.62 16.70
N LEU A 362 -9.45 6.51 16.45
CA LEU A 362 -10.80 6.13 16.05
C LEU A 362 -10.79 5.41 14.69
N ALA A 363 -10.07 5.95 13.69
CA ALA A 363 -9.92 5.33 12.38
C ALA A 363 -9.37 3.90 12.48
N ARG A 364 -8.35 3.69 13.32
CA ARG A 364 -7.82 2.34 13.60
C ARG A 364 -8.84 1.42 14.24
N LYS A 365 -9.56 1.89 15.28
CA LYS A 365 -10.59 1.09 15.95
C LYS A 365 -11.73 0.75 15.01
N LEU A 366 -12.17 1.72 14.21
CA LEU A 366 -13.22 1.54 13.21
C LEU A 366 -12.80 0.51 12.14
N LEU A 367 -11.58 0.59 11.62
CA LEU A 367 -11.08 -0.40 10.65
C LEU A 367 -11.10 -1.82 11.22
N VAL A 368 -10.63 -2.00 12.46
CA VAL A 368 -10.65 -3.30 13.13
C VAL A 368 -12.07 -3.79 13.37
N ALA A 369 -12.99 -2.88 13.71
CA ALA A 369 -14.39 -3.23 13.92
C ALA A 369 -15.08 -3.62 12.62
N LEU A 370 -14.85 -2.88 11.53
CA LEU A 370 -15.36 -3.21 10.19
C LEU A 370 -14.77 -4.54 9.67
N TRP A 371 -13.50 -4.79 9.90
CA TRP A 371 -12.90 -6.09 9.57
C TRP A 371 -13.59 -7.24 10.31
N LYS A 372 -13.80 -7.12 11.63
CA LYS A 372 -14.56 -8.13 12.40
C LYS A 372 -15.98 -8.30 11.90
N TYR A 373 -16.61 -7.19 11.51
CA TYR A 373 -17.96 -7.21 11.00
C TYR A 373 -18.06 -8.02 9.70
N VAL A 374 -17.22 -7.73 8.70
CA VAL A 374 -17.26 -8.44 7.43
C VAL A 374 -16.73 -9.87 7.50
N THR A 375 -15.83 -10.18 8.46
CA THR A 375 -15.21 -11.52 8.57
C THR A 375 -15.99 -12.45 9.50
N HIS A 376 -16.62 -11.91 10.55
CA HIS A 376 -17.26 -12.71 11.61
C HIS A 376 -18.72 -12.29 11.90
N GLY A 377 -19.29 -11.36 11.13
CA GLY A 377 -20.65 -10.87 11.36
C GLY A 377 -20.82 -10.03 12.62
N VAL A 378 -19.76 -9.64 13.33
CA VAL A 378 -19.85 -8.93 14.61
C VAL A 378 -20.26 -7.48 14.37
N ILE A 379 -21.51 -7.16 14.64
CA ILE A 379 -22.04 -5.79 14.51
C ILE A 379 -21.34 -4.85 15.50
N ILE A 380 -21.02 -3.64 15.02
CA ILE A 380 -20.41 -2.61 15.87
C ILE A 380 -21.45 -2.11 16.85
N GLU A 381 -21.16 -2.18 18.14
CA GLU A 381 -22.09 -1.81 19.22
C GLU A 381 -22.64 -0.39 19.05
N GLY A 382 -23.97 -0.28 19.06
CA GLY A 382 -24.70 0.97 18.85
C GLY A 382 -24.63 1.54 17.43
N ALA A 383 -24.17 0.76 16.45
CA ALA A 383 -24.17 1.20 15.05
C ALA A 383 -25.58 1.05 14.45
N VAL A 384 -25.97 2.08 13.69
CA VAL A 384 -27.23 2.12 12.94
C VAL A 384 -26.97 1.57 11.54
N MET A 385 -27.79 0.61 11.14
CA MET A 385 -27.82 0.09 9.78
C MET A 385 -28.79 0.88 8.92
N LYS A 386 -28.56 0.94 7.61
CA LYS A 386 -29.55 1.44 6.66
C LYS A 386 -30.75 0.47 6.62
N PRO A 387 -31.98 0.95 6.43
CA PRO A 387 -33.10 0.05 6.16
C PRO A 387 -32.77 -0.79 4.91
N ALA A 388 -33.21 -2.05 4.92
CA ALA A 388 -33.13 -2.88 3.72
C ALA A 388 -33.92 -2.19 2.59
N ALA A 389 -33.30 -2.03 1.43
CA ALA A 389 -33.92 -1.41 0.26
C ALA A 389 -34.91 -2.38 -0.39
#